data_e3f74be35a16c08a99cb5eac909ebe83
#
_entry.id   e3f74be35a16c08a99cb5eac909ebe83
#
_cell.length_a   1.000
_cell.length_b   1.000
_cell.length_c   1.000
_cell.angle_alpha   90.00
_cell.angle_beta   90.00
_cell.angle_gamma   90.00
#
_symmetry.space_group_name_H-M   'P 1'
#
loop_
_entity.id
_entity.type
_entity.pdbx_description
1 polymer ?
#
loop_
_entity_poly.entity_id
_entity_poly.type
_entity_poly.pdbx_seq_one_letter_code
_entity_poly.pdbx_strand_id
1 'polypeptide(L)'
;TMKKDNMRLITVVMKEEDTNKRSADTSKMLDYGFNVYMVQTILDEKTTIEKQKVELGKKLTTEIVPKESITILNKKNEEIKNITYKTNINKIIAPVKKGDKVGTIDIIEEGKVISTIDATVKENIEKDNIFTVYLRNLKEAVGGDLKF
;
A
#
# COMPACT_ATOMS: atom_id res chain seq x y z
N THR A 1 -14.21 -22.08 8.05
CA THR A 1 -13.24 -21.17 7.43
C THR A 1 -11.86 -21.83 7.40
N MET A 2 -11.10 -21.61 6.34
CA MET A 2 -9.72 -22.08 6.20
C MET A 2 -8.83 -20.97 5.67
N LYS A 3 -7.59 -20.91 6.17
CA LYS A 3 -6.56 -20.00 5.67
C LYS A 3 -5.39 -20.83 5.13
N LYS A 4 -4.99 -20.53 3.89
CA LYS A 4 -3.82 -21.10 3.25
C LYS A 4 -3.07 -19.96 2.56
N ASP A 5 -1.77 -19.85 2.78
CA ASP A 5 -0.96 -18.73 2.33
C ASP A 5 -1.58 -17.38 2.76
N ASN A 6 -1.79 -16.44 1.86
CA ASN A 6 -2.44 -15.16 2.15
C ASN A 6 -3.95 -15.15 1.87
N MET A 7 -4.54 -16.31 1.52
CA MET A 7 -5.95 -16.42 1.18
C MET A 7 -6.74 -17.05 2.33
N ARG A 8 -7.85 -16.41 2.72
CA ARG A 8 -8.84 -16.99 3.64
C ARG A 8 -10.13 -17.26 2.87
N LEU A 9 -10.62 -18.49 2.96
CA LEU A 9 -11.91 -18.89 2.44
C LEU A 9 -12.90 -19.12 3.57
N ILE A 10 -14.13 -18.70 3.33
CA ILE A 10 -15.27 -18.93 4.20
C ILE A 10 -16.30 -19.71 3.38
N THR A 11 -16.67 -20.89 3.84
CA THR A 11 -17.73 -21.68 3.26
C THR A 11 -18.92 -21.74 4.21
N VAL A 12 -20.12 -21.67 3.68
CA VAL A 12 -21.36 -21.80 4.41
C VAL A 12 -22.18 -22.90 3.75
N VAL A 13 -22.43 -23.98 4.49
CA VAL A 13 -23.26 -25.12 4.03
C VAL A 13 -24.49 -25.15 4.92
N MET A 14 -25.66 -25.08 4.31
CA MET A 14 -26.94 -25.09 4.99
C MET A 14 -27.82 -26.22 4.46
N LYS A 15 -28.67 -26.76 5.34
CA LYS A 15 -29.72 -27.74 5.00
C LYS A 15 -29.20 -29.11 4.49
N GLU A 16 -28.00 -29.51 4.94
CA GLU A 16 -27.51 -30.86 4.74
C GLU A 16 -28.06 -31.81 5.82
N GLU A 17 -28.64 -32.92 5.41
CA GLU A 17 -29.27 -33.92 6.29
C GLU A 17 -28.22 -34.75 7.05
N ASP A 18 -27.03 -34.94 6.47
CA ASP A 18 -25.96 -35.78 7.03
C ASP A 18 -24.69 -34.93 7.32
N THR A 19 -24.13 -35.13 8.51
CA THR A 19 -22.89 -34.49 8.95
C THR A 19 -21.69 -34.86 8.08
N ASN A 20 -21.62 -36.10 7.58
CA ASN A 20 -20.53 -36.54 6.70
C ASN A 20 -20.58 -35.85 5.35
N LYS A 21 -21.79 -35.72 4.76
CA LYS A 21 -21.99 -34.96 3.52
C LYS A 21 -21.65 -33.51 3.68
N ARG A 22 -22.05 -32.87 4.79
CA ARG A 22 -21.71 -31.50 5.13
C ARG A 22 -20.18 -31.28 5.15
N SER A 23 -19.46 -32.17 5.81
CA SER A 23 -18.00 -32.12 5.89
C SER A 23 -17.36 -32.32 4.51
N ALA A 24 -17.83 -33.30 3.74
CA ALA A 24 -17.33 -33.56 2.41
C ALA A 24 -17.55 -32.39 1.44
N ASP A 25 -18.74 -31.79 1.45
CA ASP A 25 -19.05 -30.66 0.57
C ASP A 25 -18.31 -29.38 1.00
N THR A 26 -18.15 -29.17 2.30
CA THR A 26 -17.27 -28.09 2.82
C THR A 26 -15.84 -28.25 2.31
N SER A 27 -15.28 -29.46 2.39
CA SER A 27 -13.92 -29.73 1.90
C SER A 27 -13.81 -29.53 0.40
N LYS A 28 -14.75 -30.04 -0.40
CA LYS A 28 -14.76 -29.84 -1.86
C LYS A 28 -14.79 -28.35 -2.24
N MET A 29 -15.62 -27.54 -1.56
CA MET A 29 -15.69 -26.10 -1.82
C MET A 29 -14.39 -25.38 -1.47
N LEU A 30 -13.75 -25.74 -0.35
CA LEU A 30 -12.45 -25.20 0.03
C LEU A 30 -11.36 -25.59 -0.95
N ASP A 31 -11.32 -26.87 -1.34
CA ASP A 31 -10.38 -27.38 -2.33
C ASP A 31 -10.55 -26.69 -3.68
N TYR A 32 -11.79 -26.53 -4.15
CA TYR A 32 -12.07 -25.77 -5.35
C TYR A 32 -11.53 -24.34 -5.25
N GLY A 33 -11.85 -23.63 -4.16
CA GLY A 33 -11.41 -22.26 -3.96
C GLY A 33 -9.87 -22.13 -3.96
N PHE A 34 -9.17 -22.98 -3.20
CA PHE A 34 -7.71 -22.95 -3.15
C PHE A 34 -7.01 -23.46 -4.40
N ASN A 35 -7.65 -24.33 -5.20
CA ASN A 35 -7.07 -24.82 -6.45
C ASN A 35 -7.27 -23.85 -7.61
N VAL A 36 -8.41 -23.16 -7.65
CA VAL A 36 -8.78 -22.27 -8.75
C VAL A 36 -8.27 -20.85 -8.56
N TYR A 37 -8.28 -20.36 -7.33
CA TYR A 37 -7.95 -18.97 -7.02
C TYR A 37 -6.61 -18.82 -6.30
N MET A 38 -6.00 -17.67 -6.47
CA MET A 38 -4.81 -17.22 -5.73
C MET A 38 -4.93 -15.75 -5.37
N VAL A 39 -4.34 -15.38 -4.24
CA VAL A 39 -4.16 -13.97 -3.86
C VAL A 39 -2.78 -13.53 -4.31
N GLN A 40 -2.75 -12.49 -5.13
CA GLN A 40 -1.50 -11.85 -5.57
C GLN A 40 -1.34 -10.53 -4.83
N THR A 41 -0.17 -10.32 -4.22
CA THR A 41 0.20 -9.03 -3.64
C THR A 41 0.77 -8.15 -4.73
N ILE A 42 0.11 -7.03 -4.99
CA ILE A 42 0.55 -6.01 -5.97
C ILE A 42 1.53 -5.06 -5.33
N LEU A 43 1.23 -4.64 -4.09
CA LEU A 43 2.05 -3.71 -3.35
C LEU A 43 2.02 -4.08 -1.86
N ASP A 44 3.19 -4.30 -1.27
CA ASP A 44 3.31 -4.61 0.15
C ASP A 44 3.36 -3.31 0.98
N GLU A 45 2.77 -3.31 2.17
CA GLU A 45 2.75 -2.17 3.10
C GLU A 45 4.13 -1.62 3.47
N LYS A 46 5.18 -2.45 3.33
CA LYS A 46 6.57 -2.06 3.63
C LYS A 46 7.33 -1.56 2.41
N THR A 47 6.76 -1.70 1.23
CA THR A 47 7.40 -1.28 -0.01
C THR A 47 7.47 0.23 -0.08
N THR A 48 8.68 0.77 -0.19
CA THR A 48 8.88 2.20 -0.47
C THR A 48 8.50 2.47 -1.91
N ILE A 49 7.48 3.30 -2.11
CA ILE A 49 6.97 3.67 -3.43
C ILE A 49 7.83 4.78 -4.04
N GLU A 50 8.05 5.82 -3.25
CA GLU A 50 8.82 6.99 -3.65
C GLU A 50 9.37 7.73 -2.44
N LYS A 51 10.29 8.67 -2.68
CA LYS A 51 10.78 9.60 -1.65
C LYS A 51 10.24 10.98 -1.92
N GLN A 52 9.67 11.61 -0.89
CA GLN A 52 9.10 12.95 -0.97
C GLN A 52 9.84 13.94 -0.08
N LYS A 53 9.90 15.21 -0.54
CA LYS A 53 10.47 16.31 0.23
C LYS A 53 9.57 16.64 1.43
N VAL A 54 10.20 16.88 2.60
CA VAL A 54 9.51 17.32 3.82
C VAL A 54 9.96 18.73 4.15
N GLU A 55 9.01 19.63 4.23
CA GLU A 55 9.28 21.01 4.61
C GLU A 55 9.32 21.16 6.13
N LEU A 56 10.15 22.07 6.59
CA LEU A 56 10.33 22.42 8.02
C LEU A 56 10.77 21.25 8.90
N GLY A 57 11.18 20.12 8.32
CA GLY A 57 11.59 18.92 9.05
C GLY A 57 13.09 18.88 9.32
N LYS A 58 13.48 18.18 10.39
CA LYS A 58 14.89 17.83 10.66
C LYS A 58 15.46 16.93 9.56
N LYS A 59 14.60 16.07 8.95
CA LYS A 59 14.92 15.33 7.74
C LYS A 59 14.24 15.99 6.55
N LEU A 60 14.98 16.13 5.45
CA LEU A 60 14.51 16.82 4.25
C LEU A 60 13.63 15.94 3.35
N THR A 61 13.70 14.63 3.51
CA THR A 61 12.97 13.65 2.72
C THR A 61 12.43 12.56 3.61
N THR A 62 11.34 11.95 3.16
CA THR A 62 10.76 10.75 3.77
C THR A 62 10.40 9.73 2.70
N GLU A 63 10.34 8.47 3.09
CA GLU A 63 9.84 7.41 2.25
C GLU A 63 8.33 7.28 2.41
N ILE A 64 7.64 7.19 1.27
CA ILE A 64 6.20 6.97 1.21
C ILE A 64 5.94 5.48 1.05
N VAL A 65 5.04 4.98 1.87
CA VAL A 65 4.62 3.57 1.89
C VAL A 65 3.10 3.49 1.84
N PRO A 66 2.53 2.39 1.33
CA PRO A 66 1.10 2.15 1.42
C PRO A 66 0.70 1.95 2.89
N LYS A 67 -0.50 2.38 3.25
CA LYS A 67 -1.06 2.14 4.59
C LYS A 67 -1.33 0.67 4.86
N GLU A 68 -1.66 -0.06 3.82
CA GLU A 68 -1.96 -1.49 3.83
C GLU A 68 -1.48 -2.15 2.54
N SER A 69 -1.23 -3.47 2.59
CA SER A 69 -0.85 -4.23 1.41
C SER A 69 -2.02 -4.36 0.44
N ILE A 70 -1.75 -4.14 -0.83
CA ILE A 70 -2.74 -4.29 -1.90
C ILE A 70 -2.65 -5.70 -2.44
N THR A 71 -3.76 -6.40 -2.34
CA THR A 71 -3.89 -7.75 -2.86
C THR A 71 -5.08 -7.84 -3.79
N ILE A 72 -4.95 -8.63 -4.83
CA ILE A 72 -6.03 -8.97 -5.75
C ILE A 72 -6.24 -10.47 -5.80
N LEU A 73 -7.48 -10.87 -6.04
CA LEU A 73 -7.85 -12.25 -6.23
C LEU A 73 -7.84 -12.55 -7.73
N ASN A 74 -6.98 -13.49 -8.15
CA ASN A 74 -6.89 -13.95 -9.53
C ASN A 74 -7.19 -15.44 -9.62
N LYS A 75 -7.65 -15.90 -10.78
CA LYS A 75 -7.63 -17.33 -11.07
C LYS A 75 -6.23 -17.75 -11.52
N LYS A 76 -5.78 -18.91 -11.06
CA LYS A 76 -4.42 -19.41 -11.33
C LYS A 76 -4.10 -19.60 -12.82
N ASN A 77 -5.13 -19.85 -13.62
CA ASN A 77 -4.99 -20.12 -15.07
C ASN A 77 -5.31 -18.91 -15.95
N GLU A 78 -5.61 -17.76 -15.36
CA GLU A 78 -5.81 -16.50 -16.10
C GLU A 78 -4.51 -15.72 -16.13
N GLU A 79 -4.24 -15.03 -17.24
CA GLU A 79 -3.12 -14.12 -17.35
C GLU A 79 -3.22 -13.03 -16.28
N ILE A 80 -2.08 -12.67 -15.69
CA ILE A 80 -1.99 -11.60 -14.72
C ILE A 80 -2.34 -10.30 -15.46
N LYS A 81 -3.44 -9.68 -15.07
CA LYS A 81 -3.86 -8.42 -15.64
C LYS A 81 -2.81 -7.36 -15.40
N ASN A 82 -2.65 -6.47 -16.37
CA ASN A 82 -1.70 -5.37 -16.28
C ASN A 82 -2.20 -4.35 -15.25
N ILE A 83 -1.64 -4.46 -14.03
CA ILE A 83 -1.97 -3.58 -12.91
C ILE A 83 -0.83 -2.60 -12.71
N THR A 84 -1.17 -1.33 -12.75
CA THR A 84 -0.28 -0.21 -12.47
C THR A 84 -0.79 0.57 -11.27
N TYR A 85 0.04 1.44 -10.71
CA TYR A 85 -0.40 2.36 -9.66
C TYR A 85 0.05 3.79 -9.95
N LYS A 86 -0.72 4.75 -9.44
CA LYS A 86 -0.43 6.17 -9.53
C LYS A 86 -0.51 6.78 -8.13
N THR A 87 0.50 7.56 -7.78
CA THR A 87 0.57 8.27 -6.50
C THR A 87 0.05 9.69 -6.65
N ASN A 88 -0.72 10.15 -5.66
CA ASN A 88 -1.18 11.53 -5.53
C ASN A 88 -0.78 11.99 -4.12
N ILE A 89 0.45 12.54 -4.00
CA ILE A 89 1.01 12.93 -2.69
C ILE A 89 0.88 14.43 -2.50
N ASN A 90 0.37 14.81 -1.34
CA ASN A 90 0.28 16.20 -0.91
C ASN A 90 1.64 16.71 -0.41
N LYS A 91 1.78 18.02 -0.32
CA LYS A 91 2.92 18.67 0.32
C LYS A 91 3.05 18.22 1.77
N ILE A 92 4.22 17.72 2.15
CA ILE A 92 4.49 17.21 3.50
C ILE A 92 5.19 18.28 4.31
N ILE A 93 4.58 18.66 5.44
CA ILE A 93 5.12 19.67 6.35
C ILE A 93 5.29 19.04 7.74
N ALA A 94 6.52 19.08 8.27
CA ALA A 94 6.78 18.58 9.62
C ALA A 94 6.10 19.44 10.71
N PRO A 95 5.71 18.84 11.85
CA PRO A 95 5.98 17.46 12.24
C PRO A 95 5.00 16.47 11.62
N VAL A 96 5.50 15.28 11.25
CA VAL A 96 4.67 14.14 10.79
C VAL A 96 5.07 12.88 11.54
N LYS A 97 4.11 12.01 11.80
CA LYS A 97 4.31 10.74 12.49
C LYS A 97 4.23 9.59 11.51
N LYS A 98 4.95 8.52 11.81
CA LYS A 98 4.82 7.27 11.06
C LYS A 98 3.35 6.85 10.93
N GLY A 99 2.91 6.61 9.70
CA GLY A 99 1.54 6.22 9.40
C GLY A 99 0.59 7.40 9.14
N ASP A 100 1.04 8.65 9.29
CA ASP A 100 0.22 9.80 8.91
C ASP A 100 -0.05 9.77 7.40
N LYS A 101 -1.32 10.00 7.05
CA LYS A 101 -1.75 10.08 5.66
C LYS A 101 -1.20 11.34 5.00
N VAL A 102 -0.51 11.15 3.89
CA VAL A 102 0.08 12.26 3.11
C VAL A 102 -0.41 12.29 1.67
N GLY A 103 -1.27 11.34 1.29
CA GLY A 103 -1.83 11.29 -0.04
C GLY A 103 -2.62 10.00 -0.28
N THR A 104 -2.74 9.63 -1.54
CA THR A 104 -3.40 8.41 -1.98
C THR A 104 -2.60 7.70 -3.07
N ILE A 105 -2.85 6.40 -3.20
CA ILE A 105 -2.32 5.54 -4.22
C ILE A 105 -3.52 4.93 -4.95
N ASP A 106 -3.66 5.25 -6.21
CA ASP A 106 -4.70 4.70 -7.08
C ASP A 106 -4.16 3.45 -7.78
N ILE A 107 -4.88 2.35 -7.66
CA ILE A 107 -4.59 1.10 -8.36
C ILE A 107 -5.39 1.07 -9.64
N ILE A 108 -4.71 0.87 -10.73
CA ILE A 108 -5.26 0.98 -12.08
C ILE A 108 -5.14 -0.37 -12.78
N GLU A 109 -6.28 -0.90 -13.20
CA GLU A 109 -6.39 -2.08 -14.05
C GLU A 109 -6.92 -1.65 -15.41
N GLU A 110 -6.19 -1.95 -16.48
CA GLU A 110 -6.60 -1.62 -17.87
C GLU A 110 -7.03 -0.14 -18.04
N GLY A 111 -6.33 0.77 -17.36
CA GLY A 111 -6.61 2.21 -17.43
C GLY A 111 -7.77 2.71 -16.56
N LYS A 112 -8.42 1.83 -15.78
CA LYS A 112 -9.48 2.19 -14.83
C LYS A 112 -8.98 2.07 -13.40
N VAL A 113 -9.30 3.05 -12.55
CA VAL A 113 -9.03 2.97 -11.12
C VAL A 113 -9.98 1.95 -10.50
N ILE A 114 -9.42 0.87 -9.95
CA ILE A 114 -10.18 -0.21 -9.29
C ILE A 114 -10.18 -0.07 -7.77
N SER A 115 -9.16 0.60 -7.21
CA SER A 115 -9.05 0.84 -5.77
C SER A 115 -8.19 2.07 -5.51
N THR A 116 -8.45 2.75 -4.39
CA THR A 116 -7.61 3.84 -3.88
C THR A 116 -7.33 3.59 -2.41
N ILE A 117 -6.05 3.64 -2.04
CA ILE A 117 -5.61 3.47 -0.65
C ILE A 117 -4.83 4.69 -0.17
N ASP A 118 -4.66 4.80 1.15
CA ASP A 118 -3.87 5.87 1.75
C ASP A 118 -2.37 5.65 1.54
N ALA A 119 -1.68 6.73 1.16
CA ALA A 119 -0.23 6.82 1.19
C ALA A 119 0.20 7.45 2.51
N THR A 120 1.18 6.84 3.17
CA THR A 120 1.63 7.25 4.52
C THR A 120 3.13 7.43 4.59
N VAL A 121 3.60 8.15 5.61
CA VAL A 121 5.03 8.29 5.88
C VAL A 121 5.56 7.10 6.67
N LYS A 122 6.75 6.64 6.31
CA LYS A 122 7.38 5.44 6.90
C LYS A 122 7.94 5.68 8.30
N GLU A 123 8.28 6.94 8.63
CA GLU A 123 8.96 7.30 9.87
C GLU A 123 8.45 8.62 10.46
N ASN A 124 8.77 8.84 11.74
CA ASN A 124 8.49 10.12 12.39
C ASN A 124 9.51 11.19 11.94
N ILE A 125 9.03 12.38 11.63
CA ILE A 125 9.88 13.52 11.30
C ILE A 125 9.48 14.69 12.19
N GLU A 126 10.39 15.08 13.05
CA GLU A 126 10.21 16.23 13.92
C GLU A 126 10.41 17.53 13.14
N LYS A 127 9.75 18.58 13.61
CA LYS A 127 9.98 19.92 13.12
C LYS A 127 11.40 20.38 13.49
N ASP A 128 12.07 21.02 12.55
CA ASP A 128 13.39 21.62 12.76
C ASP A 128 13.27 23.00 13.42
N ASN A 129 14.38 23.49 13.96
CA ASN A 129 14.43 24.83 14.52
C ASN A 129 14.30 25.87 13.38
N ILE A 130 13.50 26.91 13.61
CA ILE A 130 13.25 27.99 12.63
C ILE A 130 14.57 28.60 12.14
N PHE A 131 15.57 28.73 13.01
CA PHE A 131 16.85 29.26 12.63
C PHE A 131 17.63 28.36 11.65
N THR A 132 17.57 27.04 11.87
CA THR A 132 18.21 26.06 10.99
C THR A 132 17.51 26.03 9.61
N VAL A 133 16.19 26.11 9.61
CA VAL A 133 15.38 26.19 8.38
C VAL A 133 15.70 27.45 7.58
N TYR A 134 15.81 28.59 8.28
CA TYR A 134 16.15 29.88 7.66
C TYR A 134 17.53 29.84 7.01
N LEU A 135 18.56 29.38 7.74
CA LEU A 135 19.92 29.27 7.22
C LEU A 135 20.02 28.32 6.02
N ARG A 136 19.25 27.22 6.05
CA ARG A 136 19.19 26.26 4.95
C ARG A 136 18.56 26.86 3.68
N ASN A 137 17.42 27.55 3.84
CA ASN A 137 16.77 28.23 2.73
C ASN A 137 17.65 29.37 2.16
N LEU A 138 18.39 30.07 3.01
CA LEU A 138 19.36 31.08 2.59
C LEU A 138 20.50 30.45 1.77
N LYS A 139 21.03 29.30 2.21
CA LYS A 139 22.02 28.54 1.45
C LYS A 139 21.51 28.07 0.08
N GLU A 140 20.28 27.57 0.03
CA GLU A 140 19.67 27.17 -1.26
C GLU A 140 19.47 28.38 -2.19
N ALA A 141 19.08 29.53 -1.64
CA ALA A 141 18.89 30.75 -2.42
C ALA A 141 20.21 31.39 -2.91
N VAL A 142 21.26 31.32 -2.10
CA VAL A 142 22.59 31.93 -2.43
C VAL A 142 23.49 30.94 -3.16
N GLY A 143 23.33 29.61 -2.94
CA GLY A 143 24.13 28.56 -3.58
C GLY A 143 23.67 28.14 -4.97
N GLY A 144 22.57 28.71 -5.47
CA GLY A 144 22.01 28.38 -6.80
C GLY A 144 22.72 29.04 -7.99
N ASP A 145 23.58 30.07 -7.79
CA ASP A 145 24.12 30.87 -8.90
C ASP A 145 25.56 31.41 -8.70
N LEU A 146 26.44 30.65 -8.10
CA LEU A 146 27.87 31.01 -8.14
C LEU A 146 28.67 29.88 -8.81
N LYS A 147 28.53 29.76 -10.11
CA LYS A 147 29.61 29.25 -11.00
C LYS A 147 30.54 30.41 -11.29
N PHE A 148 31.67 30.44 -10.59
CA PHE A 148 32.89 31.07 -11.08
C PHE A 148 33.75 30.02 -11.73
#